data_56c36852e9bf1c6e23dc9d70af1c691d
#
_entry.id   56c36852e9bf1c6e23dc9d70af1c691d
#
_cell.length_a   1.000
_cell.length_b   1.000
_cell.length_c   1.000
_cell.angle_alpha   90.00
_cell.angle_beta   90.00
_cell.angle_gamma   90.00
#
_symmetry.space_group_name_H-M   'P 1'
#
loop_
_entity.id
_entity.type
_entity.pdbx_description
1 polymer ?
#
loop_
_entity_poly.entity_id
_entity_poly.type
_entity_poly.pdbx_seq_one_letter_code
_entity_poly.pdbx_strand_id
1 'polypeptide(L)'
;MNRTSSAPHLKNPASYEGPFKDWGIIPTMIEGESRTSGVVIFKGPNGQSESGIWICTPGYWNCHVTSDEFCHFLLGRCTYTHESGEVIEIVPDTVAFFPKDWRGTCKVLETIRKVYMIR
;
A
#
# COMPACT_ATOMS: atom_id res chain seq x y z
N MET A 1 -10.86 15.78 24.61
CA MET A 1 -9.59 15.09 24.72
C MET A 1 -8.46 16.01 24.35
N ASN A 2 -7.48 15.96 25.14
CA ASN A 2 -6.34 16.81 24.90
C ASN A 2 -5.35 16.14 23.95
N ARG A 3 -5.26 16.67 22.76
CA ARG A 3 -4.31 16.15 21.79
C ARG A 3 -2.92 16.66 22.13
N THR A 4 -1.99 15.76 22.22
CA THR A 4 -0.61 16.14 22.46
C THR A 4 -0.06 16.84 21.24
N SER A 5 1.05 17.55 21.43
CA SER A 5 1.71 18.21 20.32
C SER A 5 2.55 17.25 19.47
N SER A 6 2.69 16.00 19.90
CA SER A 6 3.49 15.04 19.13
C SER A 6 2.79 14.66 17.85
N ALA A 7 3.53 14.63 16.75
CA ALA A 7 3.03 14.10 15.50
C ALA A 7 2.96 12.57 15.60
N PRO A 8 1.90 11.95 15.10
CA PRO A 8 1.87 10.49 14.98
C PRO A 8 3.07 10.04 14.13
N HIS A 9 3.79 9.04 14.61
CA HIS A 9 4.97 8.58 13.90
C HIS A 9 5.31 7.14 14.26
N LEU A 10 6.07 6.50 13.40
CA LEU A 10 6.53 5.13 13.58
C LEU A 10 7.95 5.06 13.05
N LYS A 11 8.85 4.52 13.87
CA LYS A 11 10.27 4.43 13.52
C LYS A 11 10.57 3.13 12.80
N ASN A 12 11.55 3.20 11.91
CA ASN A 12 12.06 2.01 11.20
C ASN A 12 10.97 1.22 10.49
N PRO A 13 10.19 1.86 9.60
CA PRO A 13 9.06 1.18 8.97
C PRO A 13 9.46 -0.06 8.16
N ALA A 14 10.67 -0.10 7.63
CA ALA A 14 11.11 -1.28 6.86
C ALA A 14 11.29 -2.51 7.74
N SER A 15 11.64 -2.32 9.01
CA SER A 15 11.92 -3.43 9.93
C SER A 15 10.91 -3.54 11.08
N TYR A 16 9.87 -2.72 11.05
CA TYR A 16 8.84 -2.76 12.09
C TYR A 16 8.20 -4.15 12.15
N GLU A 17 8.16 -4.74 13.35
CA GLU A 17 7.72 -6.13 13.52
C GLU A 17 6.28 -6.28 13.98
N GLY A 18 5.55 -5.20 14.01
CA GLY A 18 4.16 -5.26 14.41
C GLY A 18 3.90 -4.76 15.82
N PRO A 19 2.66 -4.93 16.30
CA PRO A 19 1.63 -5.75 15.68
C PRO A 19 1.09 -5.15 14.38
N PHE A 20 0.60 -6.04 13.50
CA PHE A 20 -0.05 -5.66 12.25
C PHE A 20 -1.51 -6.06 12.32
N LYS A 21 -2.36 -5.25 11.72
CA LYS A 21 -3.76 -5.60 11.52
C LYS A 21 -3.89 -6.44 10.26
N ASP A 22 -4.67 -7.50 10.34
CA ASP A 22 -4.98 -8.33 9.18
C ASP A 22 -6.10 -7.64 8.39
N TRP A 23 -5.84 -7.34 7.11
CA TRP A 23 -6.82 -6.70 6.24
C TRP A 23 -7.37 -7.67 5.20
N GLY A 24 -7.02 -8.96 5.30
CA GLY A 24 -7.60 -10.02 4.49
C GLY A 24 -6.96 -10.17 3.12
N ILE A 25 -7.63 -10.97 2.31
CA ILE A 25 -7.18 -11.26 0.94
C ILE A 25 -7.70 -10.17 0.02
N ILE A 26 -6.90 -9.79 -0.97
CA ILE A 26 -7.31 -8.87 -2.03
C ILE A 26 -8.56 -9.47 -2.69
N PRO A 27 -9.67 -8.71 -2.80
CA PRO A 27 -10.92 -9.27 -3.33
C PRO A 27 -10.94 -9.46 -4.84
N THR A 28 -10.01 -8.86 -5.57
CA THR A 28 -10.00 -8.88 -7.03
C THR A 28 -8.90 -9.79 -7.59
N MET A 29 -8.62 -10.90 -6.91
CA MET A 29 -7.57 -11.83 -7.34
C MET A 29 -7.85 -12.41 -8.72
N ILE A 30 -6.78 -12.50 -9.51
CA ILE A 30 -6.76 -13.22 -10.79
C ILE A 30 -6.06 -14.55 -10.58
N GLU A 31 -4.93 -14.55 -9.88
CA GLU A 31 -4.14 -15.75 -9.56
C GLU A 31 -3.58 -15.64 -8.15
N GLY A 32 -3.66 -16.73 -7.40
CA GLY A 32 -3.09 -16.80 -6.07
C GLY A 32 -3.95 -16.11 -5.02
N GLU A 33 -3.38 -15.88 -3.86
CA GLU A 33 -4.07 -15.27 -2.72
C GLU A 33 -3.16 -14.27 -2.04
N SER A 34 -3.15 -13.04 -2.54
CA SER A 34 -2.41 -11.99 -1.86
C SER A 34 -3.12 -11.59 -0.58
N ARG A 35 -2.46 -11.78 0.55
CA ARG A 35 -2.96 -11.36 1.86
C ARG A 35 -2.38 -10.00 2.19
N THR A 36 -3.24 -9.14 2.74
CA THR A 36 -2.83 -7.79 3.12
C THR A 36 -2.88 -7.62 4.61
N SER A 37 -1.98 -6.80 5.10
CA SER A 37 -1.90 -6.42 6.51
C SER A 37 -1.22 -5.07 6.61
N GLY A 38 -1.23 -4.50 7.79
CA GLY A 38 -0.53 -3.25 7.97
C GLY A 38 -0.83 -2.57 9.27
N VAL A 39 -0.49 -1.30 9.33
CA VAL A 39 -0.75 -0.47 10.49
C VAL A 39 -1.08 0.94 10.01
N VAL A 40 -2.10 1.55 10.61
CA VAL A 40 -2.47 2.93 10.33
C VAL A 40 -1.70 3.83 11.28
N ILE A 41 -0.98 4.80 10.72
CA ILE A 41 -0.26 5.79 11.51
C ILE A 41 -1.20 6.93 11.90
N PHE A 42 -1.97 7.41 10.94
CA PHE A 42 -2.93 8.48 11.17
C PHE A 42 -4.08 8.39 10.18
N LYS A 43 -5.29 8.62 10.68
CA LYS A 43 -6.48 8.70 9.85
C LYS A 43 -7.09 10.09 10.03
N GLY A 44 -7.29 10.78 8.93
CA GLY A 44 -7.85 12.12 8.96
C GLY A 44 -9.34 12.15 9.24
N PRO A 45 -9.90 13.35 9.40
CA PRO A 45 -11.33 13.50 9.70
C PRO A 45 -12.19 12.87 8.61
N ASN A 46 -13.27 12.19 9.02
CA ASN A 46 -14.25 11.57 8.12
C ASN A 46 -13.62 10.55 7.18
N GLY A 47 -12.46 10.00 7.53
CA GLY A 47 -11.81 9.02 6.71
C GLY A 47 -11.31 9.54 5.37
N GLN A 48 -11.16 10.85 5.21
CA GLN A 48 -10.75 11.45 3.94
C GLN A 48 -9.28 11.28 3.62
N SER A 49 -8.48 11.00 4.63
CA SER A 49 -7.06 10.76 4.41
C SER A 49 -6.59 9.68 5.38
N GLU A 50 -5.54 8.99 4.98
CA GLU A 50 -4.99 7.93 5.82
C GLU A 50 -3.53 7.73 5.44
N SER A 51 -2.70 7.45 6.44
CA SER A 51 -1.31 7.08 6.20
C SER A 51 -0.95 5.88 7.06
N GLY A 52 -0.02 5.08 6.56
CA GLY A 52 0.37 3.88 7.28
C GLY A 52 1.37 3.04 6.52
N ILE A 53 1.45 1.79 6.95
CA ILE A 53 2.25 0.76 6.30
C ILE A 53 1.30 -0.31 5.77
N TRP A 54 1.51 -0.72 4.53
CA TRP A 54 0.71 -1.75 3.87
C TRP A 54 1.64 -2.87 3.40
N ILE A 55 1.25 -4.10 3.72
CA ILE A 55 2.01 -5.30 3.36
C ILE A 55 1.11 -6.17 2.50
N CYS A 56 1.67 -6.73 1.43
CA CYS A 56 0.92 -7.60 0.53
C CYS A 56 1.79 -8.77 0.08
N THR A 57 1.28 -9.98 0.28
CA THR A 57 1.99 -11.20 -0.12
C THR A 57 1.82 -11.46 -1.61
N PRO A 58 2.64 -12.36 -2.21
CA PRO A 58 2.59 -12.61 -3.65
C PRO A 58 1.21 -12.98 -4.17
N GLY A 59 0.95 -12.61 -5.42
CA GLY A 59 -0.29 -12.88 -6.12
C GLY A 59 -0.48 -11.91 -7.28
N TYR A 60 -1.53 -12.13 -8.06
CA TYR A 60 -1.84 -11.32 -9.25
C TYR A 60 -3.31 -10.92 -9.17
N TRP A 61 -3.57 -9.61 -9.28
CA TRP A 61 -4.92 -9.10 -9.04
C TRP A 61 -5.21 -7.81 -9.80
N ASN A 62 -6.50 -7.56 -10.01
CA ASN A 62 -6.95 -6.30 -10.61
C ASN A 62 -6.85 -5.19 -9.59
N CYS A 63 -6.35 -4.03 -10.03
CA CYS A 63 -6.12 -2.89 -9.17
C CYS A 63 -6.92 -1.69 -9.65
N HIS A 64 -7.77 -1.16 -8.77
CA HIS A 64 -8.47 0.09 -9.00
C HIS A 64 -8.19 1.00 -7.80
N VAL A 65 -7.46 2.06 -8.06
CA VAL A 65 -7.10 3.03 -7.02
C VAL A 65 -8.25 4.00 -6.85
N THR A 66 -8.81 4.06 -5.65
CA THR A 66 -10.04 4.83 -5.40
C THR A 66 -9.80 6.21 -4.80
N SER A 67 -8.56 6.51 -4.42
CA SER A 67 -8.14 7.81 -3.89
C SER A 67 -6.74 8.08 -4.40
N ASP A 68 -6.35 9.36 -4.46
CA ASP A 68 -4.95 9.67 -4.75
C ASP A 68 -4.07 8.98 -3.71
N GLU A 69 -3.04 8.31 -4.16
CA GLU A 69 -2.17 7.55 -3.26
C GLU A 69 -0.70 7.77 -3.58
N PHE A 70 0.04 8.25 -2.60
CA PHE A 70 1.50 8.33 -2.66
C PHE A 70 2.08 7.14 -1.91
N CYS A 71 3.04 6.45 -2.52
CA CYS A 71 3.67 5.27 -1.93
C CYS A 71 5.17 5.37 -1.96
N HIS A 72 5.79 4.89 -0.88
CA HIS A 72 7.22 4.60 -0.85
C HIS A 72 7.36 3.11 -0.56
N PHE A 73 7.79 2.35 -1.56
CA PHE A 73 7.97 0.90 -1.43
C PHE A 73 9.31 0.62 -0.78
N LEU A 74 9.27 -0.02 0.37
CA LEU A 74 10.47 -0.27 1.17
C LEU A 74 11.08 -1.65 0.90
N LEU A 75 10.22 -2.67 0.72
CA LEU A 75 10.64 -4.05 0.54
C LEU A 75 9.78 -4.71 -0.52
N GLY A 76 10.35 -5.74 -1.15
CA GLY A 76 9.61 -6.58 -2.08
C GLY A 76 9.67 -6.09 -3.51
N ARG A 77 9.02 -6.85 -4.39
CA ARG A 77 8.98 -6.56 -5.83
C ARG A 77 7.59 -6.80 -6.36
N CYS A 78 7.12 -5.90 -7.20
CA CYS A 78 5.85 -6.08 -7.90
C CYS A 78 5.87 -5.32 -9.20
N THR A 79 4.89 -5.64 -10.06
CA THR A 79 4.73 -4.99 -11.35
C THR A 79 3.30 -4.49 -11.44
N TYR A 80 3.13 -3.20 -11.69
CA TYR A 80 1.82 -2.63 -12.02
C TYR A 80 1.76 -2.46 -13.53
N THR A 81 0.65 -2.90 -14.11
CA THR A 81 0.41 -2.69 -15.55
C THR A 81 -0.87 -1.91 -15.69
N HIS A 82 -0.74 -0.67 -16.20
CA HIS A 82 -1.89 0.20 -16.45
C HIS A 82 -2.72 -0.34 -17.62
N GLU A 83 -4.00 -0.03 -17.65
CA GLU A 83 -4.86 -0.48 -18.75
C GLU A 83 -4.41 0.02 -20.12
N SER A 84 -3.60 1.08 -20.20
CA SER A 84 -2.99 1.55 -21.43
C SER A 84 -1.83 0.67 -21.90
N GLY A 85 -1.37 -0.24 -21.05
CA GLY A 85 -0.20 -1.07 -21.33
C GLY A 85 1.09 -0.59 -20.69
N GLU A 86 1.09 0.58 -20.08
CA GLU A 86 2.28 1.07 -19.37
C GLU A 86 2.62 0.12 -18.22
N VAL A 87 3.88 -0.24 -18.09
CA VAL A 87 4.38 -1.14 -17.05
C VAL A 87 5.25 -0.35 -16.09
N ILE A 88 4.95 -0.49 -14.80
CA ILE A 88 5.71 0.14 -13.73
C ILE A 88 6.31 -0.95 -12.88
N GLU A 89 7.63 -1.08 -12.89
CA GLU A 89 8.30 -2.08 -12.08
C GLU A 89 8.70 -1.47 -10.75
N ILE A 90 8.28 -2.13 -9.68
CA ILE A 90 8.53 -1.69 -8.31
C ILE A 90 9.62 -2.57 -7.71
N VAL A 91 10.66 -1.92 -7.23
CA VAL A 91 11.76 -2.55 -6.47
C VAL A 91 11.92 -1.78 -5.16
N PRO A 92 12.70 -2.32 -4.20
CA PRO A 92 12.92 -1.59 -2.95
C PRO A 92 13.42 -0.17 -3.18
N ASP A 93 12.88 0.75 -2.39
CA ASP A 93 13.21 2.18 -2.43
C ASP A 93 12.71 2.87 -3.71
N THR A 94 11.52 2.47 -4.16
CA THR A 94 10.82 3.14 -5.27
C THR A 94 9.69 3.98 -4.68
N VAL A 95 9.50 5.18 -5.20
CA VAL A 95 8.31 5.99 -4.89
C VAL A 95 7.40 6.04 -6.11
N ALA A 96 6.10 6.07 -5.87
CA ALA A 96 5.12 6.15 -6.94
C ALA A 96 3.90 6.93 -6.47
N PHE A 97 3.23 7.57 -7.41
CA PHE A 97 1.96 8.24 -7.16
C PHE A 97 0.91 7.64 -8.08
N PHE A 98 -0.17 7.14 -7.49
CA PHE A 98 -1.30 6.61 -8.25
C PHE A 98 -2.47 7.59 -8.13
N PRO A 99 -2.84 8.25 -9.23
CA PRO A 99 -4.00 9.15 -9.17
C PRO A 99 -5.29 8.37 -8.98
N LYS A 100 -6.28 9.02 -8.39
CA LYS A 100 -7.60 8.45 -8.25
C LYS A 100 -8.09 7.91 -9.60
N ASP A 101 -8.71 6.75 -9.56
CA ASP A 101 -9.25 6.02 -10.73
C ASP A 101 -8.18 5.38 -11.63
N TRP A 102 -6.92 5.34 -11.18
CA TRP A 102 -5.93 4.55 -11.87
C TRP A 102 -6.39 3.09 -11.89
N ARG A 103 -6.37 2.46 -13.08
CA ARG A 103 -6.83 1.09 -13.26
C ARG A 103 -5.79 0.26 -13.99
N GLY A 104 -5.61 -0.96 -13.54
CA GLY A 104 -4.68 -1.89 -14.13
C GLY A 104 -4.62 -3.18 -13.33
N THR A 105 -3.46 -3.82 -13.38
CA THR A 105 -3.20 -5.03 -12.60
C THR A 105 -1.95 -4.83 -11.77
N CYS A 106 -1.85 -5.64 -10.72
CA CYS A 106 -0.64 -5.71 -9.90
C CYS A 106 -0.24 -7.17 -9.74
N LYS A 107 1.03 -7.46 -10.04
CA LYS A 107 1.59 -8.79 -9.80
C LYS A 107 2.67 -8.64 -8.74
N VAL A 108 2.40 -9.17 -7.56
CA VAL A 108 3.35 -9.15 -6.46
C VAL A 108 4.21 -10.40 -6.55
N LEU A 109 5.51 -10.20 -6.71
CA LEU A 109 6.49 -11.29 -6.86
C LEU A 109 7.14 -11.66 -5.53
N GLU A 110 7.46 -10.65 -4.73
CA GLU A 110 8.01 -10.81 -3.38
C GLU A 110 7.20 -9.90 -2.46
N THR A 111 6.91 -10.36 -1.26
CA THR A 111 6.06 -9.62 -0.33
C THR A 111 6.43 -8.15 -0.27
N ILE A 112 5.46 -7.32 -0.59
CA ILE A 112 5.59 -5.87 -0.62
C ILE A 112 5.39 -5.31 0.77
N ARG A 113 6.22 -4.33 1.11
CA ARG A 113 5.96 -3.44 2.26
C ARG A 113 6.14 -2.02 1.76
N LYS A 114 5.09 -1.22 1.90
CA LYS A 114 5.16 0.18 1.50
C LYS A 114 4.61 1.08 2.59
N VAL A 115 5.15 2.29 2.65
CA VAL A 115 4.53 3.40 3.37
C VAL A 115 3.60 4.08 2.37
N TYR A 116 2.40 4.41 2.81
CA TYR A 116 1.41 5.03 1.93
C TYR A 116 0.75 6.22 2.59
N MET A 117 0.24 7.10 1.75
CA MET A 117 -0.71 8.12 2.15
C MET A 117 -1.76 8.22 1.07
N ILE A 118 -3.02 8.15 1.46
CA ILE A 118 -4.15 8.33 0.55
C ILE A 118 -4.94 9.55 0.99
N ARG A 119 -5.60 10.15 0.00
CA ARG A 119 -6.39 11.34 0.27
C ARG A 119 -7.55 11.52 -0.73
#